data_8169e8dfd35f5816f749073f322755d6
#
_entry.id   8169e8dfd35f5816f749073f322755d6
#
_cell.length_a   1.000
_cell.length_b   1.000
_cell.length_c   1.000
_cell.angle_alpha   90.00
_cell.angle_beta   90.00
_cell.angle_gamma   90.00
#
_symmetry.space_group_name_H-M   'P 1'
#
loop_
_entity.id
_entity.type
_entity.pdbx_description
1 polymer ?
#
loop_
_entity_poly.entity_id
_entity_poly.type
_entity_poly.pdbx_seq_one_letter_code
_entity_poly.pdbx_strand_id
1 'polypeptide(L)'
;MCSVLAAAATLALGGLAGCGGSPSAPAFADRSPGARLAAQYQCGSCHTIPGVAAAQGKVAVSLAAMGRRSFIAGRVPNSGPMLARWIADPASLVPDTSMPDMGVSAADADAIAAYLKALR
;
A
#
# COMPACT_ATOMS: atom_id res chain seq x y z
N MET A 1 -27.23 48.32 53.35
CA MET A 1 -27.43 48.79 51.97
C MET A 1 -26.04 48.79 51.33
N CYS A 2 -25.66 47.77 50.65
CA CYS A 2 -24.50 47.76 49.71
C CYS A 2 -24.66 46.52 48.87
N SER A 3 -25.11 46.71 47.63
CA SER A 3 -25.22 45.66 46.61
C SER A 3 -23.82 45.39 46.04
N VAL A 4 -23.38 44.15 46.10
CA VAL A 4 -22.13 43.70 45.45
C VAL A 4 -22.55 42.94 44.20
N LEU A 5 -22.25 43.53 43.03
CA LEU A 5 -22.38 42.88 41.73
C LEU A 5 -21.25 41.87 41.58
N ALA A 6 -21.60 40.59 41.43
CA ALA A 6 -20.66 39.55 41.05
C ALA A 6 -20.62 39.44 39.49
N ALA A 7 -19.47 39.80 38.92
CA ALA A 7 -19.19 39.60 37.49
C ALA A 7 -18.77 38.17 37.28
N ALA A 8 -19.55 37.39 36.55
CA ALA A 8 -19.17 36.06 36.12
C ALA A 8 -18.30 36.15 34.84
N ALA A 9 -17.05 35.81 34.97
CA ALA A 9 -16.15 35.65 33.82
C ALA A 9 -16.30 34.26 33.20
N THR A 10 -16.93 34.19 32.04
CA THR A 10 -16.98 32.96 31.22
C THR A 10 -15.70 32.80 30.46
N LEU A 11 -14.86 31.83 30.87
CA LEU A 11 -13.72 31.36 30.06
C LEU A 11 -14.26 30.49 28.92
N ALA A 12 -14.16 30.98 27.70
CA ALA A 12 -14.36 30.18 26.49
C ALA A 12 -13.10 29.37 26.24
N LEU A 13 -13.14 28.04 26.50
CA LEU A 13 -12.11 27.11 26.02
C LEU A 13 -12.29 26.95 24.50
N GLY A 14 -11.42 27.60 23.74
CA GLY A 14 -11.30 27.37 22.31
C GLY A 14 -10.69 26.00 22.04
N GLY A 15 -11.50 25.04 21.62
CA GLY A 15 -11.01 23.74 21.17
C GLY A 15 -10.25 23.90 19.85
N LEU A 16 -8.94 23.65 19.85
CA LEU A 16 -8.18 23.42 18.62
C LEU A 16 -8.58 22.05 18.04
N ALA A 17 -9.51 22.06 17.07
CA ALA A 17 -9.75 20.92 16.23
C ALA A 17 -8.53 20.72 15.32
N GLY A 18 -7.60 19.85 15.72
CA GLY A 18 -6.48 19.43 14.90
C GLY A 18 -6.98 18.63 13.70
N CYS A 19 -6.97 19.23 12.53
CA CYS A 19 -7.15 18.51 11.26
C CYS A 19 -5.90 17.65 10.99
N GLY A 20 -5.81 16.52 11.69
CA GLY A 20 -4.89 15.44 11.34
C GLY A 20 -5.51 14.57 10.25
N GLY A 21 -5.64 15.07 9.03
CA GLY A 21 -6.02 14.28 7.87
C GLY A 21 -4.85 13.37 7.50
N SER A 22 -4.83 12.13 8.00
CA SER A 22 -4.01 11.09 7.38
C SER A 22 -4.43 10.97 5.92
N PRO A 23 -3.50 10.86 4.95
CA PRO A 23 -3.86 10.59 3.57
C PRO A 23 -4.61 9.26 3.53
N SER A 24 -5.93 9.34 3.35
CA SER A 24 -6.78 8.17 3.22
C SER A 24 -6.37 7.44 1.95
N ALA A 25 -5.80 6.24 2.09
CA ALA A 25 -5.69 5.31 0.98
C ALA A 25 -7.09 5.16 0.35
N PRO A 26 -7.18 5.08 -0.98
CA PRO A 26 -8.48 4.95 -1.63
C PRO A 26 -9.24 3.74 -1.07
N ALA A 27 -10.46 3.96 -0.62
CA ALA A 27 -11.28 3.00 0.14
C ALA A 27 -11.53 1.64 -0.58
N PHE A 28 -11.23 1.54 -1.88
CA PHE A 28 -11.31 0.31 -2.66
C PHE A 28 -10.07 -0.59 -2.50
N ALA A 29 -8.93 -0.04 -2.10
CA ALA A 29 -7.67 -0.79 -2.02
C ALA A 29 -7.72 -1.88 -0.93
N ASP A 30 -8.22 -1.56 0.26
CA ASP A 30 -8.32 -2.52 1.36
C ASP A 30 -9.30 -3.69 1.08
N ARG A 31 -10.20 -3.53 0.11
CA ARG A 31 -11.20 -4.56 -0.26
C ARG A 31 -10.75 -5.42 -1.44
N SER A 32 -9.73 -5.03 -2.15
CA SER A 32 -9.21 -5.81 -3.27
C SER A 32 -8.61 -7.13 -2.77
N PRO A 33 -8.99 -8.29 -3.36
CA PRO A 33 -8.36 -9.57 -3.04
C PRO A 33 -6.83 -9.51 -3.18
N GLY A 34 -6.31 -8.90 -4.23
CA GLY A 34 -4.89 -8.77 -4.46
C GLY A 34 -4.16 -7.93 -3.40
N ALA A 35 -4.80 -6.86 -2.90
CA ALA A 35 -4.22 -6.05 -1.82
C ALA A 35 -4.12 -6.84 -0.51
N ARG A 36 -5.18 -7.60 -0.16
CA ARG A 36 -5.17 -8.45 1.04
C ARG A 36 -4.13 -9.55 0.95
N LEU A 37 -4.02 -10.20 -0.21
CA LEU A 37 -3.00 -11.22 -0.47
C LEU A 37 -1.59 -10.64 -0.40
N ALA A 38 -1.35 -9.46 -0.99
CA ALA A 38 -0.05 -8.79 -0.88
C ALA A 38 0.33 -8.49 0.58
N ALA A 39 -0.63 -8.16 1.44
CA ALA A 39 -0.41 -8.02 2.88
C ALA A 39 -0.13 -9.38 3.55
N GLN A 40 -0.89 -10.42 3.22
CA GLN A 40 -0.74 -11.78 3.76
C GLN A 40 0.64 -12.37 3.44
N TYR A 41 1.11 -12.22 2.21
CA TYR A 41 2.44 -12.65 1.77
C TYR A 41 3.55 -11.67 2.14
N GLN A 42 3.24 -10.64 2.94
CA GLN A 42 4.21 -9.67 3.47
C GLN A 42 5.05 -8.95 2.41
N CYS A 43 4.50 -8.73 1.24
CA CYS A 43 5.16 -7.98 0.16
C CYS A 43 5.60 -6.58 0.61
N GLY A 44 4.85 -5.99 1.55
CA GLY A 44 5.12 -4.69 2.16
C GLY A 44 6.38 -4.62 3.02
N SER A 45 6.99 -5.76 3.39
CA SER A 45 8.27 -5.77 4.12
C SER A 45 9.41 -5.16 3.29
N CYS A 46 9.37 -5.37 1.97
CA CYS A 46 10.36 -4.86 1.03
C CYS A 46 9.86 -3.72 0.17
N HIS A 47 8.59 -3.73 -0.20
CA HIS A 47 7.98 -2.77 -1.13
C HIS A 47 7.07 -1.76 -0.44
N THR A 48 7.06 -0.53 -0.93
CA THR A 48 5.96 0.40 -0.71
C THR A 48 4.85 0.07 -1.70
N ILE A 49 3.63 -0.22 -1.20
CA ILE A 49 2.47 -0.59 -2.03
C ILE A 49 1.26 0.25 -1.59
N PRO A 50 0.77 1.20 -2.40
CA PRO A 50 -0.40 1.99 -2.07
C PRO A 50 -1.61 1.09 -1.79
N GLY A 51 -2.38 1.42 -0.76
CA GLY A 51 -3.60 0.70 -0.39
C GLY A 51 -3.40 -0.68 0.22
N VAL A 52 -2.17 -1.08 0.51
CA VAL A 52 -1.86 -2.30 1.27
C VAL A 52 -1.41 -1.89 2.67
N ALA A 53 -2.10 -2.41 3.70
CA ALA A 53 -1.80 -2.10 5.09
C ALA A 53 -0.33 -2.42 5.43
N ALA A 54 0.33 -1.49 6.14
CA ALA A 54 1.73 -1.62 6.58
C ALA A 54 2.78 -1.81 5.44
N ALA A 55 2.40 -1.66 4.16
CA ALA A 55 3.33 -1.81 3.04
C ALA A 55 4.16 -0.54 2.82
N GLN A 56 5.16 -0.33 3.66
CA GLN A 56 6.04 0.84 3.68
C GLN A 56 7.52 0.47 3.46
N GLY A 57 7.80 -0.75 2.99
CA GLY A 57 9.15 -1.24 2.75
C GLY A 57 9.90 -0.39 1.73
N LYS A 58 11.19 -0.18 1.98
CA LYS A 58 12.10 0.62 1.14
C LYS A 58 13.32 -0.18 0.67
N VAL A 59 13.33 -1.47 0.93
CA VAL A 59 14.42 -2.38 0.52
C VAL A 59 14.39 -2.61 -0.99
N ALA A 60 13.18 -2.66 -1.56
CA ALA A 60 12.96 -2.82 -2.99
C ALA A 60 12.22 -1.61 -3.58
N VAL A 61 12.03 -1.63 -4.89
CA VAL A 61 11.36 -0.53 -5.60
C VAL A 61 9.90 -0.36 -5.14
N SER A 62 9.44 0.89 -5.07
CA SER A 62 8.02 1.17 -4.86
C SER A 62 7.17 0.59 -5.99
N LEU A 63 6.04 -0.04 -5.65
CA LEU A 63 5.08 -0.59 -6.62
C LEU A 63 3.94 0.39 -6.95
N ALA A 64 4.02 1.63 -6.50
CA ALA A 64 2.96 2.64 -6.67
C ALA A 64 2.52 2.88 -8.12
N ALA A 65 3.42 2.71 -9.08
CA ALA A 65 3.13 2.90 -10.50
C ALA A 65 3.38 1.62 -11.31
N MET A 66 3.17 0.44 -10.70
CA MET A 66 3.50 -0.84 -11.36
C MET A 66 2.73 -1.03 -12.66
N GLY A 67 1.47 -0.59 -12.73
CA GLY A 67 0.67 -0.67 -13.95
C GLY A 67 1.17 0.17 -15.13
N ARG A 68 2.04 1.15 -14.88
CA ARG A 68 2.61 2.04 -15.90
C ARG A 68 4.00 1.61 -16.38
N ARG A 69 4.62 0.65 -15.71
CA ARG A 69 5.96 0.18 -16.09
C ARG A 69 5.90 -0.70 -17.32
N SER A 70 6.88 -0.55 -18.19
CA SER A 70 7.05 -1.41 -19.39
C SER A 70 7.69 -2.75 -19.05
N PHE A 71 8.51 -2.80 -17.99
CA PHE A 71 9.28 -3.99 -17.61
C PHE A 71 9.20 -4.29 -16.13
N ILE A 72 9.25 -5.58 -15.80
CA ILE A 72 9.47 -6.15 -14.48
C ILE A 72 10.98 -6.38 -14.33
N ALA A 73 11.54 -5.99 -13.18
CA ALA A 73 13.00 -6.11 -12.91
C ALA A 73 13.89 -5.56 -14.03
N GLY A 74 13.39 -4.64 -14.85
CA GLY A 74 14.11 -4.06 -15.99
C GLY A 74 14.35 -5.00 -17.16
N ARG A 75 13.87 -6.25 -17.13
CA ARG A 75 14.20 -7.30 -18.11
C ARG A 75 12.97 -7.95 -18.75
N VAL A 76 11.91 -8.17 -17.98
CA VAL A 76 10.75 -8.97 -18.41
C VAL A 76 9.61 -8.04 -18.79
N PRO A 77 8.95 -8.21 -19.95
CA PRO A 77 7.79 -7.38 -20.32
C PRO A 77 6.69 -7.44 -19.27
N ASN A 78 6.19 -6.29 -18.85
CA ASN A 78 5.18 -6.17 -17.80
C ASN A 78 3.76 -6.41 -18.32
N SER A 79 3.44 -7.63 -18.68
CA SER A 79 2.06 -8.09 -18.88
C SER A 79 1.47 -8.68 -17.60
N GLY A 80 0.14 -8.79 -17.51
CA GLY A 80 -0.51 -9.44 -16.37
C GLY A 80 0.02 -10.84 -16.10
N PRO A 81 0.03 -11.75 -17.10
CA PRO A 81 0.54 -13.11 -16.93
C PRO A 81 2.02 -13.17 -16.52
N MET A 82 2.86 -12.30 -17.10
CA MET A 82 4.27 -12.27 -16.73
C MET A 82 4.49 -11.73 -15.33
N LEU A 83 3.68 -10.76 -14.89
CA LEU A 83 3.75 -10.26 -13.53
C LEU A 83 3.28 -11.33 -12.52
N ALA A 84 2.23 -12.08 -12.82
CA ALA A 84 1.79 -13.19 -11.99
C ALA A 84 2.88 -14.28 -11.89
N ARG A 85 3.50 -14.67 -13.00
CA ARG A 85 4.62 -15.60 -13.00
C ARG A 85 5.81 -15.08 -12.20
N TRP A 86 6.14 -13.79 -12.33
CA TRP A 86 7.18 -13.14 -11.54
C TRP A 86 6.90 -13.21 -10.04
N ILE A 87 5.65 -13.00 -9.62
CA ILE A 87 5.24 -13.05 -8.21
C ILE A 87 5.32 -14.47 -7.66
N ALA A 88 4.91 -15.47 -8.46
CA ALA A 88 4.91 -16.86 -8.04
C ALA A 88 6.32 -17.49 -8.00
N ASP A 89 7.16 -17.17 -8.99
CA ASP A 89 8.52 -17.73 -9.12
C ASP A 89 9.45 -16.73 -9.82
N PRO A 90 10.00 -15.78 -9.05
CA PRO A 90 10.87 -14.73 -9.61
C PRO A 90 12.12 -15.29 -10.30
N ALA A 91 12.74 -16.29 -9.71
CA ALA A 91 13.98 -16.88 -10.20
C ALA A 91 13.82 -17.60 -11.55
N SER A 92 12.62 -18.10 -11.86
CA SER A 92 12.33 -18.71 -13.17
C SER A 92 12.44 -17.71 -14.33
N LEU A 93 12.26 -16.43 -14.07
CA LEU A 93 12.34 -15.36 -15.06
C LEU A 93 13.68 -14.61 -15.01
N VAL A 94 14.22 -14.42 -13.83
CA VAL A 94 15.48 -13.72 -13.57
C VAL A 94 16.26 -14.50 -12.51
N PRO A 95 17.14 -15.45 -12.89
CA PRO A 95 17.81 -16.35 -11.95
C PRO A 95 18.66 -15.65 -10.89
N ASP A 96 19.16 -14.45 -11.19
CA ASP A 96 19.99 -13.63 -10.30
C ASP A 96 19.20 -12.56 -9.52
N THR A 97 17.88 -12.69 -9.45
CA THR A 97 17.03 -11.73 -8.73
C THR A 97 17.24 -11.79 -7.22
N SER A 98 17.19 -10.62 -6.58
CA SER A 98 17.14 -10.52 -5.11
C SER A 98 15.73 -10.66 -4.53
N MET A 99 14.69 -10.68 -5.36
CA MET A 99 13.33 -10.94 -4.91
C MET A 99 13.19 -12.42 -4.55
N PRO A 100 12.89 -12.76 -3.29
CA PRO A 100 12.77 -14.16 -2.88
C PRO A 100 11.47 -14.77 -3.41
N ASP A 101 11.45 -16.10 -3.51
CA ASP A 101 10.21 -16.87 -3.61
C ASP A 101 9.47 -16.78 -2.28
N MET A 102 8.27 -16.23 -2.29
CA MET A 102 7.42 -16.05 -1.11
C MET A 102 6.38 -17.17 -0.97
N GLY A 103 6.45 -18.22 -1.78
CA GLY A 103 5.49 -19.33 -1.77
C GLY A 103 4.07 -18.93 -2.23
N VAL A 104 3.97 -17.93 -3.10
CA VAL A 104 2.69 -17.44 -3.60
C VAL A 104 2.09 -18.43 -4.58
N SER A 105 0.85 -18.91 -4.32
CA SER A 105 0.16 -19.78 -5.27
C SER A 105 -0.12 -19.07 -6.60
N ALA A 106 -0.26 -19.83 -7.68
CA ALA A 106 -0.55 -19.26 -9.00
C ALA A 106 -1.84 -18.41 -9.00
N ALA A 107 -2.89 -18.88 -8.33
CA ALA A 107 -4.16 -18.14 -8.23
C ALA A 107 -4.01 -16.83 -7.43
N ASP A 108 -3.24 -16.85 -6.35
CA ASP A 108 -2.99 -15.66 -5.55
C ASP A 108 -2.08 -14.67 -6.29
N ALA A 109 -1.11 -15.19 -7.04
CA ALA A 109 -0.23 -14.39 -7.88
C ALA A 109 -1.01 -13.64 -8.98
N ASP A 110 -2.00 -14.29 -9.59
CA ASP A 110 -2.91 -13.65 -10.55
C ASP A 110 -3.70 -12.50 -9.91
N ALA A 111 -4.24 -12.71 -8.72
CA ALA A 111 -4.99 -11.68 -7.99
C ALA A 111 -4.09 -10.50 -7.57
N ILE A 112 -2.88 -10.78 -7.09
CA ILE A 112 -1.90 -9.75 -6.73
C ILE A 112 -1.47 -8.99 -8.00
N ALA A 113 -1.17 -9.68 -9.09
CA ALA A 113 -0.78 -9.06 -10.35
C ALA A 113 -1.88 -8.14 -10.89
N ALA A 114 -3.14 -8.56 -10.86
CA ALA A 114 -4.28 -7.74 -11.26
C ALA A 114 -4.36 -6.45 -10.45
N TYR A 115 -4.18 -6.53 -9.13
CA TYR A 115 -4.13 -5.37 -8.25
C TYR A 115 -2.98 -4.42 -8.62
N LEU A 116 -1.76 -4.93 -8.73
CA LEU A 116 -0.58 -4.13 -9.03
C LEU A 116 -0.66 -3.48 -10.42
N LYS A 117 -1.25 -4.15 -11.41
CA LYS A 117 -1.49 -3.60 -12.76
C LYS A 117 -2.50 -2.44 -12.76
N ALA A 118 -3.37 -2.36 -11.78
CA ALA A 118 -4.30 -1.25 -11.60
C ALA A 118 -3.66 0.00 -10.99
N LEU A 119 -2.49 -0.11 -10.35
CA LEU A 119 -1.75 1.02 -9.78
C LEU A 119 -1.11 1.86 -10.88
N ARG A 120 -1.51 3.14 -10.94
CA ARG A 120 -1.12 4.10 -11.99
C ARG A 120 -0.35 5.28 -11.42
#